data_9b1c3a601c69b44aa8e689015c1d5037
#
_entry.id   9b1c3a601c69b44aa8e689015c1d5037
#
_cell.length_a   1.000
_cell.length_b   1.000
_cell.length_c   1.000
_cell.angle_alpha   90.00
_cell.angle_beta   90.00
_cell.angle_gamma   90.00
#
_symmetry.space_group_name_H-M   'P 1'
#
loop_
_entity.id
_entity.type
_entity.pdbx_description
1 polymer ?
#
loop_
_entity_poly.entity_id
_entity_poly.type
_entity_poly.pdbx_seq_one_letter_code
_entity_poly.pdbx_strand_id
1 'polypeptide(L)'
;QLLGRVNPAEAIGLVNGQKITPNQFNQAVNAQMDAIRNSGTQISDQDLDRVRSQVWNGFIEEYLTKQAIEDLEITVSDEEIIYHLENNPPIDIQRLFYENNVFNEERYQQALKTPGMIDWTPIEAWMKEYYIPRFKLQQYISMSSVVSENDVKEEFIKTLVLKIH
;
A
#
# COMPACT_ATOMS: atom_id res chain seq x y z
N GLN A 1 25.27 -20.52 -4.80
CA GLN A 1 24.56 -19.61 -5.73
C GLN A 1 25.33 -18.30 -5.78
N LEU A 2 25.86 -17.98 -6.96
CA LEU A 2 26.57 -16.74 -7.23
C LEU A 2 25.53 -15.59 -7.14
N LEU A 3 25.63 -14.79 -6.10
CA LEU A 3 25.02 -13.46 -6.06
C LEU A 3 25.62 -12.66 -7.22
N GLY A 4 24.87 -12.53 -8.30
CA GLY A 4 25.29 -11.77 -9.46
C GLY A 4 25.63 -10.35 -9.00
N ARG A 5 26.86 -9.91 -9.27
CA ARG A 5 27.28 -8.53 -9.04
C ARG A 5 26.39 -7.65 -9.91
N VAL A 6 25.50 -6.91 -9.27
CA VAL A 6 24.69 -5.89 -9.95
C VAL A 6 25.65 -4.79 -10.40
N ASN A 7 25.61 -4.43 -11.67
CA ASN A 7 26.36 -3.28 -12.17
C ASN A 7 25.75 -2.01 -11.50
N PRO A 8 26.52 -1.25 -10.67
CA PRO A 8 26.02 -0.06 -9.98
C PRO A 8 25.41 1.00 -10.91
N ALA A 9 25.82 1.01 -12.19
CA ALA A 9 25.24 1.89 -13.20
C ALA A 9 23.81 1.48 -13.61
N GLU A 10 23.44 0.21 -13.40
CA GLU A 10 22.12 -0.33 -13.79
C GLU A 10 21.14 -0.41 -12.62
N ALA A 11 21.62 -0.67 -11.41
CA ALA A 11 20.79 -0.77 -10.23
C ALA A 11 21.60 -0.46 -8.96
N ILE A 12 20.97 0.22 -8.01
CA ILE A 12 21.52 0.45 -6.67
C ILE A 12 21.13 -0.66 -5.69
N GLY A 13 20.19 -1.51 -6.08
CA GLY A 13 19.77 -2.67 -5.32
C GLY A 13 18.82 -3.58 -6.08
N LEU A 14 18.60 -4.76 -5.49
CA LEU A 14 17.66 -5.78 -5.95
C LEU A 14 16.76 -6.19 -4.81
N VAL A 15 15.46 -6.23 -5.07
CA VAL A 15 14.45 -6.80 -4.17
C VAL A 15 13.81 -7.98 -4.92
N ASN A 16 14.10 -9.20 -4.51
CA ASN A 16 13.60 -10.42 -5.14
C ASN A 16 13.72 -10.44 -6.68
N GLY A 17 14.88 -9.96 -7.20
CA GLY A 17 15.17 -9.89 -8.63
C GLY A 17 14.68 -8.60 -9.32
N GLN A 18 13.86 -7.80 -8.69
CA GLN A 18 13.45 -6.48 -9.20
C GLN A 18 14.53 -5.44 -8.94
N LYS A 19 14.94 -4.74 -10.01
CA LYS A 19 16.00 -3.73 -9.96
C LYS A 19 15.46 -2.38 -9.46
N ILE A 20 16.12 -1.79 -8.46
CA ILE A 20 15.95 -0.37 -8.13
C ILE A 20 17.04 0.39 -8.87
N THR A 21 16.65 1.20 -9.86
CA THR A 21 17.62 1.98 -10.64
C THR A 21 18.01 3.27 -9.93
N PRO A 22 19.24 3.79 -10.16
CA PRO A 22 19.68 5.09 -9.63
C PRO A 22 18.70 6.23 -9.97
N ASN A 23 18.17 6.21 -11.19
CA ASN A 23 17.25 7.25 -11.66
C ASN A 23 15.94 7.26 -10.88
N GLN A 24 15.28 6.10 -10.74
CA GLN A 24 14.05 5.98 -9.94
C GLN A 24 14.26 6.43 -8.49
N PHE A 25 15.34 5.99 -7.88
CA PHE A 25 15.67 6.35 -6.51
C PHE A 25 15.90 7.85 -6.35
N ASN A 26 16.73 8.44 -7.20
CA ASN A 26 17.04 9.87 -7.13
C ASN A 26 15.80 10.74 -7.41
N GLN A 27 14.94 10.34 -8.36
CA GLN A 27 13.67 11.04 -8.61
C GLN A 27 12.77 11.01 -7.37
N ALA A 28 12.62 9.86 -6.71
CA ALA A 28 11.81 9.75 -5.50
C ALA A 28 12.38 10.56 -4.33
N VAL A 29 13.72 10.52 -4.14
CA VAL A 29 14.40 11.36 -3.13
C VAL A 29 14.16 12.83 -3.40
N ASN A 30 14.36 13.29 -4.64
CA ASN A 30 14.16 14.70 -5.00
C ASN A 30 12.71 15.14 -4.79
N ALA A 31 11.73 14.33 -5.21
CA ALA A 31 10.32 14.64 -5.00
C ALA A 31 9.97 14.82 -3.51
N GLN A 32 10.50 13.96 -2.65
CA GLN A 32 10.27 14.06 -1.21
C GLN A 32 10.99 15.26 -0.58
N MET A 33 12.21 15.57 -1.04
CA MET A 33 12.95 16.74 -0.63
C MET A 33 12.25 18.04 -1.06
N ASP A 34 11.68 18.08 -2.27
CA ASP A 34 10.92 19.24 -2.75
C ASP A 34 9.62 19.44 -1.94
N ALA A 35 8.95 18.37 -1.54
CA ALA A 35 7.80 18.46 -0.64
C ALA A 35 8.18 19.09 0.72
N ILE A 36 9.33 18.70 1.29
CA ILE A 36 9.84 19.30 2.54
C ILE A 36 10.17 20.79 2.33
N ARG A 37 10.85 21.16 1.23
CA ARG A 37 11.14 22.57 0.91
C ARG A 37 9.88 23.40 0.79
N ASN A 38 8.87 22.87 0.10
CA ASN A 38 7.60 23.56 -0.13
C ASN A 38 6.79 23.74 1.18
N SER A 39 7.05 22.95 2.21
CA SER A 39 6.47 23.17 3.55
C SER A 39 7.16 24.27 4.35
N GLY A 40 8.19 24.94 3.80
CA GLY A 40 8.93 26.01 4.45
C GLY A 40 9.99 25.51 5.45
N THR A 41 10.28 24.22 5.48
CA THR A 41 11.27 23.62 6.40
C THR A 41 12.68 23.73 5.78
N GLN A 42 13.66 24.21 6.55
CA GLN A 42 15.06 24.12 6.15
C GLN A 42 15.55 22.68 6.20
N ILE A 43 16.21 22.26 5.14
CA ILE A 43 16.71 20.88 4.99
C ILE A 43 18.14 20.81 5.53
N SER A 44 18.39 19.86 6.43
CA SER A 44 19.72 19.49 6.93
C SER A 44 20.27 18.24 6.23
N ASP A 45 21.56 17.95 6.41
CA ASP A 45 22.16 16.71 5.90
C ASP A 45 21.50 15.48 6.53
N GLN A 46 21.08 15.57 7.80
CA GLN A 46 20.35 14.48 8.48
C GLN A 46 18.97 14.23 7.84
N ASP A 47 18.31 15.26 7.34
CA ASP A 47 17.05 15.12 6.60
C ASP A 47 17.25 14.39 5.29
N LEU A 48 18.34 14.63 4.60
CA LEU A 48 18.67 13.92 3.36
C LEU A 48 18.89 12.43 3.60
N ASP A 49 19.64 12.06 4.63
CA ASP A 49 19.88 10.65 4.97
C ASP A 49 18.58 9.94 5.41
N ARG A 50 17.74 10.62 6.17
CA ARG A 50 16.42 10.13 6.56
C ARG A 50 15.53 9.91 5.34
N VAL A 51 15.45 10.87 4.43
CA VAL A 51 14.67 10.77 3.19
C VAL A 51 15.17 9.63 2.33
N ARG A 52 16.48 9.47 2.15
CA ARG A 52 17.05 8.35 1.40
C ARG A 52 16.65 7.00 1.99
N SER A 53 16.73 6.88 3.31
CA SER A 53 16.34 5.65 4.01
C SER A 53 14.84 5.37 3.88
N GLN A 54 14.00 6.40 3.98
CA GLN A 54 12.55 6.26 3.79
C GLN A 54 12.20 5.84 2.36
N VAL A 55 12.81 6.48 1.36
CA VAL A 55 12.61 6.13 -0.05
C VAL A 55 13.07 4.70 -0.34
N TRP A 56 14.22 4.30 0.21
CA TRP A 56 14.72 2.93 0.07
C TRP A 56 13.75 1.90 0.64
N ASN A 57 13.30 2.11 1.88
CA ASN A 57 12.33 1.22 2.53
C ASN A 57 10.99 1.20 1.77
N GLY A 58 10.55 2.34 1.23
CA GLY A 58 9.36 2.42 0.40
C GLY A 58 9.46 1.57 -0.87
N PHE A 59 10.61 1.53 -1.54
CA PHE A 59 10.82 0.64 -2.69
C PHE A 59 10.77 -0.83 -2.28
N ILE A 60 11.41 -1.20 -1.16
CA ILE A 60 11.37 -2.58 -0.64
C ILE A 60 9.92 -2.98 -0.35
N GLU A 61 9.19 -2.16 0.40
CA GLU A 61 7.79 -2.41 0.76
C GLU A 61 6.90 -2.56 -0.48
N GLU A 62 7.04 -1.66 -1.46
CA GLU A 62 6.28 -1.69 -2.70
C GLU A 62 6.53 -2.98 -3.50
N TYR A 63 7.79 -3.39 -3.65
CA TYR A 63 8.11 -4.61 -4.40
C TYR A 63 7.66 -5.87 -3.66
N LEU A 64 7.83 -5.94 -2.34
CA LEU A 64 7.35 -7.07 -1.55
C LEU A 64 5.82 -7.16 -1.56
N THR A 65 5.13 -6.02 -1.49
CA THR A 65 3.67 -5.96 -1.57
C THR A 65 3.16 -6.47 -2.91
N LYS A 66 3.75 -6.00 -4.02
CA LYS A 66 3.39 -6.47 -5.36
C LYS A 66 3.61 -7.96 -5.51
N GLN A 67 4.76 -8.46 -5.07
CA GLN A 67 5.04 -9.89 -5.12
C GLN A 67 4.04 -10.70 -4.29
N ALA A 68 3.71 -10.27 -3.08
CA ALA A 68 2.74 -10.97 -2.26
C ALA A 68 1.34 -11.00 -2.90
N ILE A 69 0.94 -9.92 -3.57
CA ILE A 69 -0.32 -9.87 -4.34
C ILE A 69 -0.30 -10.88 -5.49
N GLU A 70 0.82 -10.97 -6.22
CA GLU A 70 1.00 -11.91 -7.33
C GLU A 70 1.04 -13.37 -6.83
N ASP A 71 1.84 -13.66 -5.78
CA ASP A 71 2.00 -15.01 -5.21
C ASP A 71 0.69 -15.55 -4.62
N LEU A 72 -0.15 -14.68 -4.09
CA LEU A 72 -1.48 -15.01 -3.56
C LEU A 72 -2.58 -14.96 -4.63
N GLU A 73 -2.23 -14.69 -5.87
CA GLU A 73 -3.17 -14.58 -7.01
C GLU A 73 -4.37 -13.66 -6.70
N ILE A 74 -4.11 -12.53 -6.00
CA ILE A 74 -5.16 -11.59 -5.63
C ILE A 74 -5.66 -10.88 -6.89
N THR A 75 -6.91 -11.14 -7.24
CA THR A 75 -7.62 -10.50 -8.36
C THR A 75 -8.72 -9.58 -7.86
N VAL A 76 -9.17 -8.65 -8.70
CA VAL A 76 -10.23 -7.69 -8.40
C VAL A 76 -11.26 -7.71 -9.50
N SER A 77 -12.53 -7.93 -9.14
CA SER A 77 -13.65 -7.86 -10.07
C SER A 77 -14.24 -6.44 -10.13
N ASP A 78 -14.99 -6.18 -11.19
CA ASP A 78 -15.65 -4.87 -11.33
C ASP A 78 -16.77 -4.69 -10.28
N GLU A 79 -17.41 -5.78 -9.84
CA GLU A 79 -18.40 -5.78 -8.76
C GLU A 79 -17.76 -5.39 -7.42
N GLU A 80 -16.52 -5.81 -7.14
CA GLU A 80 -15.80 -5.39 -5.94
C GLU A 80 -15.51 -3.89 -5.96
N ILE A 81 -15.15 -3.33 -7.12
CA ILE A 81 -14.93 -1.90 -7.27
C ILE A 81 -16.23 -1.13 -6.97
N ILE A 82 -17.34 -1.55 -7.59
CA ILE A 82 -18.66 -0.94 -7.37
C ILE A 82 -19.05 -1.03 -5.89
N TYR A 83 -18.89 -2.20 -5.28
CA TYR A 83 -19.19 -2.41 -3.86
C TYR A 83 -18.43 -1.45 -2.96
N HIS A 84 -17.13 -1.28 -3.19
CA HIS A 84 -16.31 -0.35 -2.41
C HIS A 84 -16.74 1.11 -2.62
N LEU A 85 -17.00 1.50 -3.84
CA LEU A 85 -17.47 2.86 -4.15
C LEU A 85 -18.83 3.15 -3.48
N GLU A 86 -19.76 2.20 -3.48
CA GLU A 86 -21.10 2.43 -2.94
C GLU A 86 -21.15 2.35 -1.41
N ASN A 87 -20.39 1.44 -0.78
CA ASN A 87 -20.57 1.08 0.61
C ASN A 87 -19.41 1.47 1.53
N ASN A 88 -18.21 1.57 0.99
CA ASN A 88 -17.00 1.84 1.79
C ASN A 88 -15.92 2.56 0.95
N PRO A 89 -16.22 3.79 0.46
CA PRO A 89 -15.28 4.52 -0.38
C PRO A 89 -13.97 4.80 0.37
N PRO A 90 -12.82 4.60 -0.28
CA PRO A 90 -11.52 4.97 0.27
C PRO A 90 -11.48 6.44 0.70
N ILE A 91 -10.73 6.74 1.77
CA ILE A 91 -10.62 8.11 2.30
C ILE A 91 -10.12 9.10 1.26
N ASP A 92 -9.26 8.67 0.34
CA ASP A 92 -8.74 9.53 -0.73
C ASP A 92 -9.83 9.94 -1.72
N ILE A 93 -10.81 9.06 -1.97
CA ILE A 93 -11.99 9.37 -2.77
C ILE A 93 -12.95 10.26 -1.97
N GLN A 94 -13.18 9.95 -0.68
CA GLN A 94 -14.04 10.78 0.18
C GLN A 94 -13.56 12.23 0.23
N ARG A 95 -12.23 12.46 0.26
CA ARG A 95 -11.64 13.81 0.31
C ARG A 95 -12.01 14.69 -0.88
N LEU A 96 -12.31 14.11 -2.04
CA LEU A 96 -12.78 14.85 -3.23
C LEU A 96 -14.15 15.49 -3.00
N PHE A 97 -14.89 15.03 -2.00
CA PHE A 97 -16.26 15.46 -1.67
C PHE A 97 -16.34 16.11 -0.29
N TYR A 98 -15.21 16.56 0.26
CA TYR A 98 -15.22 17.29 1.52
C TYR A 98 -15.67 18.74 1.30
N GLU A 99 -16.59 19.18 2.13
CA GLU A 99 -17.01 20.57 2.25
C GLU A 99 -16.82 21.01 3.72
N ASN A 100 -16.13 22.09 3.95
CA ASN A 100 -15.80 22.57 5.30
C ASN A 100 -15.15 21.48 6.20
N ASN A 101 -14.26 20.67 5.63
CA ASN A 101 -13.57 19.53 6.28
C ASN A 101 -14.51 18.36 6.70
N VAL A 102 -15.72 18.30 6.17
CA VAL A 102 -16.69 17.22 6.40
C VAL A 102 -17.03 16.55 5.08
N PHE A 103 -17.10 15.23 5.08
CA PHE A 103 -17.53 14.46 3.91
C PHE A 103 -19.01 14.77 3.59
N ASN A 104 -19.25 15.24 2.36
CA ASN A 104 -20.60 15.48 1.85
C ASN A 104 -21.10 14.22 1.14
N GLU A 105 -21.74 13.34 1.91
CA GLU A 105 -22.26 12.07 1.42
C GLU A 105 -23.33 12.26 0.34
N GLU A 106 -24.21 13.26 0.45
CA GLU A 106 -25.25 13.53 -0.53
C GLU A 106 -24.66 13.85 -1.92
N ARG A 107 -23.66 14.73 -1.96
CA ARG A 107 -22.93 15.07 -3.17
C ARG A 107 -22.17 13.87 -3.74
N TYR A 108 -21.60 13.03 -2.89
CA TYR A 108 -20.96 11.79 -3.31
C TYR A 108 -21.94 10.83 -3.96
N GLN A 109 -23.08 10.57 -3.31
CA GLN A 109 -24.14 9.71 -3.85
C GLN A 109 -24.74 10.26 -5.16
N GLN A 110 -24.85 11.58 -5.27
CA GLN A 110 -25.28 12.21 -6.51
C GLN A 110 -24.25 11.98 -7.64
N ALA A 111 -22.96 12.09 -7.34
CA ALA A 111 -21.89 11.87 -8.31
C ALA A 111 -21.87 10.41 -8.81
N LEU A 112 -22.10 9.44 -7.94
CA LEU A 112 -22.19 8.02 -8.33
C LEU A 112 -23.37 7.75 -9.28
N LYS A 113 -24.49 8.46 -9.10
CA LYS A 113 -25.74 8.23 -9.84
C LYS A 113 -25.86 9.08 -11.11
N THR A 114 -25.04 10.10 -11.26
CA THR A 114 -25.14 11.05 -12.38
C THR A 114 -24.03 10.82 -13.40
N PRO A 115 -24.33 10.19 -14.55
CA PRO A 115 -23.33 9.97 -15.59
C PRO A 115 -22.68 11.29 -16.03
N GLY A 116 -21.37 11.30 -16.14
CA GLY A 116 -20.61 12.46 -16.61
C GLY A 116 -20.38 13.58 -15.58
N MET A 117 -20.88 13.46 -14.35
CA MET A 117 -20.57 14.40 -13.27
C MET A 117 -19.11 14.29 -12.84
N ILE A 118 -18.59 13.07 -12.82
CA ILE A 118 -17.18 12.75 -12.57
C ILE A 118 -16.74 11.69 -13.57
N ASP A 119 -15.49 11.78 -14.04
CA ASP A 119 -14.84 10.68 -14.75
C ASP A 119 -14.32 9.67 -13.72
N TRP A 120 -15.03 8.57 -13.58
CA TRP A 120 -14.68 7.49 -12.65
C TRP A 120 -13.57 6.58 -13.18
N THR A 121 -13.27 6.62 -14.49
CA THR A 121 -12.30 5.73 -15.14
C THR A 121 -10.94 5.68 -14.45
N PRO A 122 -10.27 6.82 -14.13
CA PRO A 122 -8.99 6.79 -13.44
C PRO A 122 -9.11 6.31 -11.99
N ILE A 123 -10.25 6.56 -11.34
CA ILE A 123 -10.53 6.11 -9.97
C ILE A 123 -10.70 4.59 -9.93
N GLU A 124 -11.49 4.05 -10.85
CA GLU A 124 -11.71 2.60 -10.99
C GLU A 124 -10.41 1.87 -11.32
N ALA A 125 -9.60 2.40 -12.22
CA ALA A 125 -8.28 1.86 -12.54
C ALA A 125 -7.35 1.84 -11.31
N TRP A 126 -7.29 2.95 -10.57
CA TRP A 126 -6.52 3.01 -9.32
C TRP A 126 -7.02 2.03 -8.26
N MET A 127 -8.35 1.88 -8.11
CA MET A 127 -8.93 0.91 -7.19
C MET A 127 -8.57 -0.52 -7.58
N LYS A 128 -8.67 -0.85 -8.87
CA LYS A 128 -8.39 -2.18 -9.41
C LYS A 128 -6.93 -2.58 -9.29
N GLU A 129 -6.02 -1.67 -9.63
CA GLU A 129 -4.59 -1.97 -9.72
C GLU A 129 -3.83 -1.72 -8.42
N TYR A 130 -4.33 -0.82 -7.58
CA TYR A 130 -3.60 -0.38 -6.40
C TYR A 130 -4.33 -0.61 -5.08
N TYR A 131 -5.53 -0.04 -4.91
CA TYR A 131 -6.19 0.02 -3.61
C TYR A 131 -6.73 -1.34 -3.15
N ILE A 132 -7.61 -1.97 -3.94
CA ILE A 132 -8.30 -3.20 -3.53
C ILE A 132 -7.34 -4.38 -3.36
N PRO A 133 -6.32 -4.62 -4.22
CA PRO A 133 -5.37 -5.68 -4.00
C PRO A 133 -4.62 -5.56 -2.67
N ARG A 134 -4.20 -4.34 -2.29
CA ARG A 134 -3.53 -4.08 -1.01
C ARG A 134 -4.48 -4.24 0.17
N PHE A 135 -5.71 -3.80 0.03
CA PHE A 135 -6.75 -4.01 1.04
C PHE A 135 -7.00 -5.51 1.30
N LYS A 136 -7.12 -6.32 0.24
CA LYS A 136 -7.28 -7.78 0.32
C LYS A 136 -6.05 -8.45 0.95
N LEU A 137 -4.85 -8.04 0.57
CA LEU A 137 -3.61 -8.53 1.18
C LEU A 137 -3.56 -8.21 2.68
N GLN A 138 -3.92 -6.98 3.07
CA GLN A 138 -3.97 -6.59 4.47
C GLN A 138 -4.96 -7.44 5.27
N GLN A 139 -6.14 -7.71 4.72
CA GLN A 139 -7.12 -8.60 5.34
C GLN A 139 -6.57 -10.02 5.48
N TYR A 140 -5.95 -10.56 4.44
CA TYR A 140 -5.33 -11.88 4.47
C TYR A 140 -4.28 -12.01 5.59
N ILE A 141 -3.38 -11.04 5.70
CA ILE A 141 -2.35 -11.00 6.74
C ILE A 141 -3.00 -10.93 8.14
N SER A 142 -4.02 -10.08 8.31
CA SER A 142 -4.72 -9.93 9.59
C SER A 142 -5.42 -11.21 10.02
N MET A 143 -6.10 -11.88 9.08
CA MET A 143 -6.78 -13.16 9.36
C MET A 143 -5.77 -14.26 9.68
N SER A 144 -4.66 -14.34 8.96
CA SER A 144 -3.59 -15.32 9.20
C SER A 144 -2.96 -15.15 10.58
N SER A 145 -2.80 -13.90 11.04
CA SER A 145 -2.27 -13.59 12.37
C SER A 145 -3.20 -14.05 13.49
N VAL A 146 -4.52 -13.87 13.33
CA VAL A 146 -5.53 -14.32 14.30
C VAL A 146 -5.58 -15.84 14.40
N VAL A 147 -5.53 -16.55 13.27
CA VAL A 147 -5.49 -18.02 13.24
C VAL A 147 -4.24 -18.54 13.97
N SER A 148 -3.07 -17.97 13.69
CA SER A 148 -1.82 -18.33 14.36
C SER A 148 -1.87 -18.14 15.89
N GLU A 149 -2.45 -17.06 16.38
CA GLU A 149 -2.63 -16.84 17.82
C GLU A 149 -3.58 -17.85 18.48
N ASN A 150 -4.64 -18.25 17.80
CA ASN A 150 -5.57 -19.25 18.29
C ASN A 150 -4.94 -20.64 18.33
N ASP A 151 -4.18 -21.00 17.29
CA ASP A 151 -3.45 -22.29 17.24
C ASP A 151 -2.43 -22.39 18.38
N VAL A 152 -1.70 -21.30 18.67
CA VAL A 152 -0.76 -21.25 19.81
C VAL A 152 -1.49 -21.38 21.15
N LYS A 153 -2.66 -20.73 21.30
CA LYS A 153 -3.47 -20.84 22.53
C LYS A 153 -4.01 -22.25 22.72
N GLU A 154 -4.52 -22.87 21.66
CA GLU A 154 -5.02 -24.26 21.70
C GLU A 154 -3.90 -25.25 22.08
N GLU A 155 -2.72 -25.11 21.48
CA GLU A 155 -1.57 -25.97 21.78
C GLU A 155 -1.08 -25.76 23.22
N PHE A 156 -1.08 -24.53 23.72
CA PHE A 156 -0.76 -24.21 25.10
C PHE A 156 -1.75 -24.82 26.09
N ILE A 157 -3.04 -24.76 25.80
CA ILE A 157 -4.10 -25.38 26.62
C ILE A 157 -3.95 -26.90 26.64
N LYS A 158 -3.74 -27.54 25.48
CA LYS A 158 -3.48 -28.99 25.39
C LYS A 158 -2.29 -29.39 26.24
N THR A 159 -1.20 -28.63 26.18
CA THR A 159 0.02 -28.91 26.97
C THR A 159 -0.21 -28.77 28.47
N LEU A 160 -1.04 -27.82 28.89
CA LEU A 160 -1.42 -27.66 30.31
C LEU A 160 -2.31 -28.80 30.82
N VAL A 161 -3.28 -29.23 30.04
CA VAL A 161 -4.19 -30.33 30.41
C VAL A 161 -3.44 -31.66 30.54
N LEU A 162 -2.45 -31.92 29.69
CA LEU A 162 -1.62 -33.14 29.74
C LEU A 162 -0.66 -33.17 30.97
N LYS A 163 -0.37 -32.03 31.61
CA LYS A 163 0.49 -31.95 32.81
C LYS A 163 -0.27 -32.10 34.14
N ILE A 164 -1.59 -32.13 34.11
CA ILE A 164 -2.45 -32.21 35.31
C ILE A 164 -2.89 -33.68 35.58
N HIS A 165 -2.53 -34.63 34.73
CA HIS A 165 -2.72 -36.07 34.91
C HIS A 165 -1.38 -36.76 35.09
#